data_f8b171080a576d42669572247e6e7efc
#
_entry.id   f8b171080a576d42669572247e6e7efc
#
_cell.length_a   1.000
_cell.length_b   1.000
_cell.length_c   1.000
_cell.angle_alpha   90.00
_cell.angle_beta   90.00
_cell.angle_gamma   90.00
#
_symmetry.space_group_name_H-M   'P 1'
#
loop_
_entity.id
_entity.type
_entity.pdbx_description
1 polymer ?
#
loop_
_entity_poly.entity_id
_entity_poly.type
_entity_poly.pdbx_seq_one_letter_code
_entity_poly.pdbx_strand_id
1 'polypeptide(L)'
;MRTQELKRWSFVPVGRVSPIVWVPVTAVLLAVDYFTGPYFQFPAVYILPVTLAAWFSGVGAGVTLAVGLPLSRLVFMLTLWGEPWDATTIAATAITRIGVFAVMAVMAARLADHERALMHEVEVLVSLLPVCAYCRKIRDDGDEWSTLDDFVTKRKSGVSAGLCPDCARARFPEYVAPPAGSP
;
A
#
# COMPACT_ATOMS: atom_id res chain seq x y z
N MET A 1 0.55 -19.56 -9.40
CA MET A 1 -0.61 -18.79 -9.90
C MET A 1 -1.30 -17.94 -8.82
N ARG A 2 -1.32 -18.33 -7.55
CA ARG A 2 -2.05 -17.62 -6.45
C ARG A 2 -1.41 -16.29 -6.00
N THR A 3 -0.11 -16.13 -6.09
CA THR A 3 0.58 -14.86 -5.76
C THR A 3 0.25 -13.71 -6.72
N GLN A 4 -0.12 -14.02 -7.96
CA GLN A 4 -0.60 -13.02 -8.93
C GLN A 4 -2.03 -12.56 -8.59
N GLU A 5 -2.86 -13.41 -8.01
CA GLU A 5 -4.22 -13.07 -7.61
C GLU A 5 -4.23 -12.17 -6.36
N LEU A 6 -3.39 -12.43 -5.37
CA LEU A 6 -3.25 -11.58 -4.19
C LEU A 6 -2.75 -10.16 -4.57
N LYS A 7 -1.86 -10.06 -5.56
CA LYS A 7 -1.41 -8.78 -6.12
C LYS A 7 -2.52 -8.00 -6.85
N ARG A 8 -3.55 -8.68 -7.34
CA ARG A 8 -4.68 -8.08 -8.06
C ARG A 8 -5.68 -7.40 -7.12
N TRP A 9 -5.73 -7.78 -5.85
CA TRP A 9 -6.61 -7.20 -4.82
C TRP A 9 -5.91 -6.17 -3.92
N SER A 10 -4.58 -6.06 -3.99
CA SER A 10 -3.86 -5.02 -3.26
C SER A 10 -3.97 -3.70 -4.04
N PHE A 11 -4.76 -2.78 -3.56
CA PHE A 11 -4.80 -1.38 -4.02
C PHE A 11 -3.50 -0.61 -3.71
N VAL A 12 -2.50 -1.28 -3.14
CA VAL A 12 -1.22 -0.70 -2.78
C VAL A 12 -0.23 -0.97 -3.91
N PRO A 13 0.20 0.03 -4.70
CA PRO A 13 1.27 -0.16 -5.66
C PRO A 13 2.56 -0.53 -4.90
N VAL A 14 3.30 -1.47 -5.45
CA VAL A 14 4.57 -1.99 -4.89
C VAL A 14 5.67 -0.91 -4.82
N GLY A 15 5.43 0.29 -5.36
CA GLY A 15 6.35 1.42 -5.35
C GLY A 15 5.67 2.74 -4.99
N ARG A 16 6.42 3.67 -4.45
CA ARG A 16 5.96 5.06 -4.24
C ARG A 16 5.82 5.76 -5.59
N VAL A 17 4.66 6.36 -5.81
CA VAL A 17 4.41 7.21 -7.00
C VAL A 17 5.18 8.52 -6.83
N SER A 18 5.79 9.00 -7.91
CA SER A 18 6.48 10.29 -7.88
C SER A 18 5.52 11.43 -7.49
N PRO A 19 5.87 12.31 -6.56
CA PRO A 19 5.02 13.44 -6.16
C PRO A 19 4.68 14.39 -7.31
N ILE A 20 5.45 14.39 -8.40
CA ILE A 20 5.22 15.21 -9.60
C ILE A 20 3.86 14.88 -10.25
N VAL A 21 3.37 13.65 -10.13
CA VAL A 21 2.07 13.23 -10.69
C VAL A 21 0.91 14.03 -10.09
N TRP A 22 1.08 14.56 -8.89
CA TRP A 22 0.04 15.36 -8.21
C TRP A 22 -0.02 16.82 -8.70
N VAL A 23 0.99 17.31 -9.41
CA VAL A 23 1.02 18.69 -9.94
C VAL A 23 -0.15 18.94 -10.92
N PRO A 24 -0.36 18.12 -11.97
CA PRO A 24 -1.50 18.34 -12.86
C PRO A 24 -2.85 18.17 -12.16
N VAL A 25 -2.97 17.22 -11.21
CA VAL A 25 -4.19 17.05 -10.43
C VAL A 25 -4.50 18.30 -9.61
N THR A 26 -3.50 18.87 -8.96
CA THR A 26 -3.62 20.11 -8.19
C THR A 26 -3.99 21.28 -9.11
N ALA A 27 -3.37 21.40 -10.27
CA ALA A 27 -3.66 22.46 -11.23
C ALA A 27 -5.13 22.41 -11.73
N VAL A 28 -5.64 21.21 -12.03
CA VAL A 28 -7.05 21.02 -12.41
C VAL A 28 -7.99 21.42 -11.28
N LEU A 29 -7.68 21.02 -10.04
CA LEU A 29 -8.49 21.38 -8.87
C LEU A 29 -8.53 22.89 -8.62
N LEU A 30 -7.39 23.56 -8.75
CA LEU A 30 -7.31 25.00 -8.63
C LEU A 30 -8.08 25.71 -9.74
N ALA A 31 -8.03 25.21 -10.97
CA ALA A 31 -8.83 25.72 -12.07
C ALA A 31 -10.33 25.56 -11.79
N VAL A 32 -10.77 24.38 -11.35
CA VAL A 32 -12.17 24.14 -10.98
C VAL A 32 -12.60 25.08 -9.86
N ASP A 33 -11.76 25.27 -8.83
CA ASP A 33 -12.05 26.17 -7.72
C ASP A 33 -12.18 27.64 -8.18
N TYR A 34 -11.31 28.05 -9.09
CA TYR A 34 -11.37 29.39 -9.70
C TYR A 34 -12.68 29.63 -10.46
N PHE A 35 -13.12 28.68 -11.30
CA PHE A 35 -14.35 28.79 -12.09
C PHE A 35 -15.63 28.65 -11.25
N THR A 36 -15.59 27.92 -10.16
CA THR A 36 -16.75 27.68 -9.30
C THR A 36 -17.05 28.87 -8.37
N GLY A 37 -16.02 29.69 -8.10
CA GLY A 37 -16.16 30.92 -7.32
C GLY A 37 -16.24 30.71 -5.80
N PRO A 38 -16.44 31.81 -5.04
CA PRO A 38 -16.35 31.80 -3.58
C PRO A 38 -17.48 31.04 -2.88
N TYR A 39 -18.66 30.97 -3.51
CA TYR A 39 -19.89 30.43 -2.89
C TYR A 39 -19.95 28.92 -2.85
N PHE A 40 -19.36 28.24 -3.83
CA PHE A 40 -19.34 26.77 -3.87
C PHE A 40 -18.10 26.23 -3.16
N GLN A 41 -18.31 25.62 -2.00
CA GLN A 41 -17.25 25.01 -1.23
C GLN A 41 -17.49 23.50 -1.13
N PHE A 42 -16.72 22.70 -1.88
CA PHE A 42 -16.71 21.25 -1.75
C PHE A 42 -15.42 20.77 -1.05
N PRO A 43 -15.33 20.82 0.30
CA PRO A 43 -14.15 20.33 1.02
C PRO A 43 -13.82 18.87 0.69
N ALA A 44 -14.84 18.07 0.37
CA ALA A 44 -14.69 16.66 0.01
C ALA A 44 -13.83 16.47 -1.26
N VAL A 45 -13.86 17.39 -2.21
CA VAL A 45 -13.06 17.31 -3.44
C VAL A 45 -11.58 17.40 -3.15
N TYR A 46 -11.17 18.14 -2.11
CA TYR A 46 -9.76 18.24 -1.70
C TYR A 46 -9.28 17.06 -0.86
N ILE A 47 -10.18 16.38 -0.15
CA ILE A 47 -9.83 15.21 0.67
C ILE A 47 -9.27 14.08 -0.20
N LEU A 48 -9.88 13.82 -1.36
CA LEU A 48 -9.45 12.74 -2.26
C LEU A 48 -7.99 12.89 -2.71
N PRO A 49 -7.55 13.98 -3.34
CA PRO A 49 -6.16 14.10 -3.79
C PRO A 49 -5.16 14.16 -2.63
N VAL A 50 -5.53 14.76 -1.50
CA VAL A 50 -4.67 14.80 -0.31
C VAL A 50 -4.44 13.41 0.26
N THR A 51 -5.49 12.62 0.43
CA THR A 51 -5.40 11.24 0.95
C THR A 51 -4.71 10.31 -0.04
N LEU A 52 -5.01 10.40 -1.33
CA LEU A 52 -4.35 9.61 -2.37
C LEU A 52 -2.86 9.97 -2.48
N ALA A 53 -2.51 11.25 -2.44
CA ALA A 53 -1.11 11.67 -2.45
C ALA A 53 -0.35 11.15 -1.23
N ALA A 54 -0.96 11.20 -0.05
CA ALA A 54 -0.39 10.65 1.18
C ALA A 54 -0.22 9.13 1.09
N TRP A 55 -1.20 8.43 0.53
CA TRP A 55 -1.20 6.98 0.35
C TRP A 55 -0.13 6.49 -0.62
N PHE A 56 -0.06 7.10 -1.80
CA PHE A 56 0.82 6.64 -2.88
C PHE A 56 2.22 7.26 -2.85
N SER A 57 2.37 8.51 -2.40
CA SER A 57 3.64 9.25 -2.43
C SER A 57 4.23 9.49 -1.04
N GLY A 58 3.45 9.22 0.02
CA GLY A 58 3.86 9.33 1.41
C GLY A 58 3.45 10.64 2.08
N VAL A 59 3.74 10.73 3.38
CA VAL A 59 3.33 11.85 4.26
C VAL A 59 3.70 13.23 3.68
N GLY A 60 4.90 13.38 3.14
CA GLY A 60 5.38 14.66 2.61
C GLY A 60 4.48 15.22 1.51
N ALA A 61 4.13 14.39 0.52
CA ALA A 61 3.25 14.80 -0.58
C ALA A 61 1.83 15.11 -0.09
N GLY A 62 1.29 14.32 0.83
CA GLY A 62 -0.02 14.58 1.43
C GLY A 62 -0.07 15.89 2.20
N VAL A 63 0.93 16.15 3.05
CA VAL A 63 0.99 17.35 3.86
C VAL A 63 1.21 18.62 3.00
N THR A 64 2.05 18.55 1.97
CA THR A 64 2.23 19.69 1.05
C THR A 64 0.93 20.08 0.35
N LEU A 65 0.11 19.11 -0.07
CA LEU A 65 -1.21 19.37 -0.64
C LEU A 65 -2.21 19.83 0.42
N ALA A 66 -2.17 19.27 1.62
CA ALA A 66 -3.04 19.64 2.73
C ALA A 66 -2.87 21.11 3.17
N VAL A 67 -1.66 21.65 3.02
CA VAL A 67 -1.35 23.05 3.29
C VAL A 67 -1.56 23.91 2.03
N GLY A 68 -1.06 23.46 0.89
CA GLY A 68 -1.04 24.25 -0.35
C GLY A 68 -2.44 24.56 -0.88
N LEU A 69 -3.38 23.61 -0.85
CA LEU A 69 -4.75 23.81 -1.38
C LEU A 69 -5.55 24.84 -0.57
N PRO A 70 -5.61 24.78 0.78
CA PRO A 70 -6.29 25.83 1.55
C PRO A 70 -5.60 27.20 1.45
N LEU A 71 -4.26 27.24 1.36
CA LEU A 71 -3.53 28.49 1.20
C LEU A 71 -3.78 29.14 -0.17
N SER A 72 -3.80 28.38 -1.25
CA SER A 72 -4.12 28.91 -2.59
C SER A 72 -5.54 29.51 -2.62
N ARG A 73 -6.51 28.84 -1.99
CA ARG A 73 -7.85 29.39 -1.85
C ARG A 73 -7.89 30.67 -1.00
N LEU A 74 -7.13 30.72 0.09
CA LEU A 74 -6.99 31.94 0.89
C LEU A 74 -6.48 33.09 0.02
N VAL A 75 -5.46 32.85 -0.81
CA VAL A 75 -4.95 33.85 -1.76
C VAL A 75 -6.03 34.29 -2.74
N PHE A 76 -6.79 33.34 -3.32
CA PHE A 76 -7.89 33.66 -4.24
C PHE A 76 -8.96 34.54 -3.55
N MET A 77 -9.34 34.25 -2.32
CA MET A 77 -10.30 35.06 -1.56
C MET A 77 -9.80 36.48 -1.31
N LEU A 78 -8.54 36.65 -0.96
CA LEU A 78 -7.97 37.94 -0.64
C LEU A 78 -7.65 38.82 -1.88
N THR A 79 -7.28 38.18 -3.02
CA THR A 79 -6.78 38.92 -4.20
C THR A 79 -7.76 39.03 -5.35
N LEU A 80 -8.57 37.97 -5.59
CA LEU A 80 -9.40 37.88 -6.80
C LEU A 80 -10.88 38.15 -6.52
N TRP A 81 -11.39 37.69 -5.39
CA TRP A 81 -12.85 37.76 -5.16
C TRP A 81 -13.27 38.92 -4.27
N GLY A 82 -12.35 39.52 -3.47
CA GLY A 82 -12.62 40.74 -2.69
C GLY A 82 -13.85 40.62 -1.76
N GLU A 83 -14.09 39.45 -1.21
CA GLU A 83 -15.29 39.13 -0.43
C GLU A 83 -15.35 39.96 0.88
N PRO A 84 -16.57 40.39 1.30
CA PRO A 84 -16.79 41.19 2.49
C PRO A 84 -16.66 40.41 3.82
N TRP A 85 -16.09 39.24 3.77
CA TRP A 85 -15.91 38.39 4.96
C TRP A 85 -14.80 38.95 5.86
N ASP A 86 -15.05 38.90 7.16
CA ASP A 86 -14.04 39.32 8.15
C ASP A 86 -12.79 38.45 8.04
N ALA A 87 -11.62 39.09 8.02
CA ALA A 87 -10.33 38.44 7.87
C ALA A 87 -10.09 37.32 8.91
N THR A 88 -10.64 37.49 10.12
CA THR A 88 -10.57 36.46 11.18
C THR A 88 -11.32 35.20 10.81
N THR A 89 -12.49 35.30 10.18
CA THR A 89 -13.30 34.17 9.74
C THR A 89 -12.61 33.41 8.60
N ILE A 90 -12.03 34.13 7.64
CA ILE A 90 -11.28 33.54 6.53
C ILE A 90 -10.06 32.78 7.05
N ALA A 91 -9.29 33.38 7.95
CA ALA A 91 -8.10 32.77 8.55
C ALA A 91 -8.46 31.54 9.39
N ALA A 92 -9.48 31.63 10.24
CA ALA A 92 -9.95 30.51 11.07
C ALA A 92 -10.39 29.32 10.21
N THR A 93 -11.10 29.58 9.11
CA THR A 93 -11.53 28.54 8.16
C THR A 93 -10.33 27.86 7.47
N ALA A 94 -9.33 28.66 7.04
CA ALA A 94 -8.12 28.12 6.42
C ALA A 94 -7.32 27.24 7.40
N ILE A 95 -7.13 27.71 8.63
CA ILE A 95 -6.42 26.95 9.69
C ILE A 95 -7.12 25.63 9.99
N THR A 96 -8.44 25.67 10.15
CA THR A 96 -9.24 24.47 10.42
C THR A 96 -9.11 23.44 9.29
N ARG A 97 -9.18 23.88 8.03
CA ARG A 97 -9.01 23.01 6.85
C ARG A 97 -7.61 22.40 6.77
N ILE A 98 -6.58 23.21 6.97
CA ILE A 98 -5.19 22.74 7.03
C ILE A 98 -5.06 21.65 8.10
N GLY A 99 -5.59 21.89 9.31
CA GLY A 99 -5.56 20.93 10.40
C GLY A 99 -6.24 19.60 10.04
N VAL A 100 -7.47 19.66 9.53
CA VAL A 100 -8.22 18.46 9.14
C VAL A 100 -7.51 17.71 8.01
N PHE A 101 -7.08 18.39 6.96
CA PHE A 101 -6.42 17.74 5.83
C PHE A 101 -5.05 17.17 6.21
N ALA A 102 -4.30 17.83 7.08
CA ALA A 102 -3.03 17.33 7.57
C ALA A 102 -3.21 16.06 8.41
N VAL A 103 -4.20 16.02 9.30
CA VAL A 103 -4.53 14.80 10.06
C VAL A 103 -4.92 13.67 9.12
N MET A 104 -5.80 13.93 8.13
CA MET A 104 -6.20 12.93 7.13
C MET A 104 -5.00 12.41 6.31
N ALA A 105 -4.10 13.30 5.88
CA ALA A 105 -2.89 12.93 5.16
C ALA A 105 -1.98 12.03 6.01
N VAL A 106 -1.74 12.39 7.26
CA VAL A 106 -0.92 11.58 8.17
C VAL A 106 -1.56 10.22 8.43
N MET A 107 -2.86 10.16 8.68
CA MET A 107 -3.56 8.89 8.90
C MET A 107 -3.51 8.00 7.66
N ALA A 108 -3.79 8.54 6.47
CA ALA A 108 -3.73 7.79 5.22
C ALA A 108 -2.32 7.25 4.95
N ALA A 109 -1.28 8.04 5.16
CA ALA A 109 0.10 7.60 4.99
C ALA A 109 0.50 6.53 6.01
N ARG A 110 0.13 6.68 7.29
CA ARG A 110 0.38 5.69 8.34
C ARG A 110 -0.29 4.35 8.02
N LEU A 111 -1.56 4.41 7.56
CA LEU A 111 -2.29 3.21 7.16
C LEU A 111 -1.62 2.52 5.98
N ALA A 112 -1.22 3.29 4.95
CA ALA A 112 -0.51 2.75 3.79
C ALA A 112 0.84 2.12 4.16
N ASP A 113 1.60 2.73 5.05
CA ASP A 113 2.89 2.18 5.52
C ASP A 113 2.68 0.91 6.36
N HIS A 114 1.61 0.86 7.16
CA HIS A 114 1.26 -0.33 7.93
C HIS A 114 0.85 -1.51 7.04
N GLU A 115 0.05 -1.26 6.00
CA GLU A 115 -0.29 -2.28 5.01
C GLU A 115 0.94 -2.79 4.24
N ARG A 116 1.85 -1.89 3.87
CA ARG A 116 3.11 -2.29 3.20
C ARG A 116 3.97 -3.16 4.09
N ALA A 117 4.09 -2.82 5.38
CA ALA A 117 4.83 -3.61 6.35
C ALA A 117 4.24 -5.02 6.50
N LEU A 118 2.92 -5.14 6.65
CA LEU A 118 2.22 -6.42 6.72
C LEU A 118 2.42 -7.27 5.46
N MET A 119 2.32 -6.66 4.27
CA MET A 119 2.56 -7.36 3.00
C MET A 119 4.00 -7.87 2.91
N HIS A 120 4.98 -7.09 3.38
CA HIS A 120 6.37 -7.51 3.40
C HIS A 120 6.61 -8.69 4.36
N GLU A 121 6.00 -8.65 5.55
CA GLU A 121 6.07 -9.78 6.51
C GLU A 121 5.47 -11.07 5.90
N VAL A 122 4.32 -10.97 5.23
CA VAL A 122 3.71 -12.10 4.53
C VAL A 122 4.61 -12.62 3.41
N GLU A 123 5.25 -11.75 2.63
CA GLU A 123 6.16 -12.14 1.55
C GLU A 123 7.40 -12.88 2.10
N VAL A 124 7.98 -12.39 3.20
CA VAL A 124 9.10 -13.05 3.89
C VAL A 124 8.69 -14.42 4.43
N LEU A 125 7.54 -14.52 5.08
CA LEU A 125 7.03 -15.78 5.61
C LEU A 125 6.77 -16.79 4.49
N VAL A 126 6.19 -16.38 3.38
CA VAL A 126 5.95 -17.24 2.21
C VAL A 126 7.24 -17.68 1.53
N SER A 127 8.29 -16.84 1.53
CA SER A 127 9.60 -17.19 0.95
C SER A 127 10.38 -18.21 1.77
N LEU A 128 10.05 -18.38 3.05
CA LEU A 128 10.69 -19.35 3.96
C LEU A 128 10.06 -20.76 3.89
N LEU A 129 9.00 -20.95 3.12
CA LEU A 129 8.34 -22.27 2.99
C LEU A 129 9.19 -23.25 2.17
N PRO A 130 9.62 -24.46 2.71
CA PRO A 130 10.35 -25.48 1.96
C PRO A 130 9.47 -26.12 0.90
N VAL A 131 9.55 -25.62 -0.33
CA VAL A 131 8.79 -26.14 -1.48
C VAL A 131 9.70 -26.98 -2.36
N CYS A 132 9.27 -28.21 -2.72
CA CYS A 132 9.98 -29.01 -3.69
C CYS A 132 9.94 -28.36 -5.07
N ALA A 133 11.11 -28.10 -5.68
CA ALA A 133 11.23 -27.45 -6.98
C ALA A 133 10.57 -28.23 -8.14
N TYR A 134 10.37 -29.54 -7.98
CA TYR A 134 9.80 -30.41 -9.03
C TYR A 134 8.31 -30.71 -8.85
N CYS A 135 7.88 -31.19 -7.69
CA CYS A 135 6.50 -31.59 -7.46
C CYS A 135 5.68 -30.57 -6.67
N ARG A 136 6.30 -29.46 -6.23
CA ARG A 136 5.69 -28.36 -5.47
C ARG A 136 5.02 -28.78 -4.15
N LYS A 137 5.34 -29.97 -3.64
CA LYS A 137 4.98 -30.36 -2.28
C LYS A 137 5.73 -29.51 -1.26
N ILE A 138 5.10 -29.30 -0.13
CA ILE A 138 5.60 -28.49 0.98
C ILE A 138 6.06 -29.41 2.09
N ARG A 139 7.22 -29.14 2.69
CA ARG A 139 7.73 -29.89 3.83
C ARG A 139 7.19 -29.27 5.13
N ASP A 140 6.57 -30.10 5.96
CA ASP A 140 6.12 -29.72 7.31
C ASP A 140 7.27 -29.82 8.32
N ASP A 141 7.13 -29.20 9.51
CA ASP A 141 8.11 -29.29 10.62
C ASP A 141 8.35 -30.74 11.10
N GLY A 142 7.44 -31.65 10.76
CA GLY A 142 7.59 -33.10 10.96
C GLY A 142 8.35 -33.81 9.86
N ASP A 143 8.99 -33.09 8.92
CA ASP A 143 9.71 -33.63 7.74
C ASP A 143 8.80 -34.36 6.73
N GLU A 144 7.47 -34.18 6.82
CA GLU A 144 6.46 -34.78 5.94
C GLU A 144 6.17 -33.86 4.74
N TRP A 145 6.17 -34.43 3.54
CA TRP A 145 5.89 -33.69 2.29
C TRP A 145 4.42 -33.80 1.90
N SER A 146 3.65 -32.73 2.06
CA SER A 146 2.22 -32.65 1.78
C SER A 146 1.91 -31.70 0.62
N THR A 147 0.68 -31.79 0.09
CA THR A 147 0.19 -30.81 -0.88
C THR A 147 -0.09 -29.49 -0.19
N LEU A 148 -0.13 -28.39 -0.95
CA LEU A 148 -0.44 -27.07 -0.40
C LEU A 148 -1.81 -27.04 0.30
N ASP A 149 -2.79 -27.76 -0.24
CA ASP A 149 -4.14 -27.80 0.31
C ASP A 149 -4.18 -28.58 1.65
N ASP A 150 -3.45 -29.69 1.75
CA ASP A 150 -3.30 -30.45 2.99
C ASP A 150 -2.53 -29.65 4.05
N PHE A 151 -1.48 -28.95 3.62
CA PHE A 151 -0.66 -28.13 4.50
C PHE A 151 -1.46 -26.95 5.08
N VAL A 152 -2.21 -26.22 4.25
CA VAL A 152 -3.05 -25.10 4.71
C VAL A 152 -4.17 -25.56 5.62
N THR A 153 -4.69 -26.77 5.41
CA THR A 153 -5.74 -27.36 6.26
C THR A 153 -5.21 -27.80 7.62
N LYS A 154 -3.96 -28.34 7.66
CA LYS A 154 -3.32 -28.84 8.89
C LYS A 154 -2.64 -27.74 9.72
N ARG A 155 -2.21 -26.62 9.13
CA ARG A 155 -1.34 -25.65 9.85
C ARG A 155 -1.41 -24.20 9.40
N LYS A 156 -1.27 -23.29 10.34
CA LYS A 156 -1.21 -21.83 10.15
C LYS A 156 0.21 -21.24 10.17
N SER A 157 1.26 -21.92 9.76
CA SER A 157 2.64 -21.34 9.76
C SER A 157 3.70 -22.03 8.90
N GLY A 158 4.54 -21.24 8.32
CA GLY A 158 5.92 -21.21 7.78
C GLY A 158 6.50 -22.32 6.86
N VAL A 159 7.03 -21.97 5.67
CA VAL A 159 7.50 -22.89 4.58
C VAL A 159 8.88 -22.48 3.99
N SER A 160 9.84 -23.38 3.83
CA SER A 160 11.17 -23.20 3.18
C SER A 160 11.46 -24.23 2.06
N ALA A 161 12.31 -23.94 1.04
CA ALA A 161 12.47 -24.78 -0.16
C ALA A 161 13.49 -25.94 -0.04
N GLY A 162 13.12 -27.14 -0.48
CA GLY A 162 13.97 -28.35 -0.50
C GLY A 162 13.50 -29.36 -1.56
N LEU A 163 14.07 -30.57 -1.55
CA LEU A 163 13.65 -31.70 -2.36
C LEU A 163 13.00 -32.76 -1.46
N CYS A 164 11.79 -33.23 -1.81
CA CYS A 164 11.21 -34.38 -1.10
C CYS A 164 11.99 -35.66 -1.44
N PRO A 165 11.98 -36.68 -0.55
CA PRO A 165 12.74 -37.92 -0.77
C PRO A 165 12.43 -38.63 -2.08
N ASP A 166 11.17 -38.58 -2.54
CA ASP A 166 10.77 -39.23 -3.79
C ASP A 166 11.33 -38.50 -5.01
N CYS A 167 11.33 -37.16 -5.01
CA CYS A 167 11.96 -36.39 -6.07
C CYS A 167 13.48 -36.50 -6.03
N ALA A 168 14.09 -36.56 -4.84
CA ALA A 168 15.53 -36.77 -4.69
C ALA A 168 15.94 -38.13 -5.28
N ARG A 169 15.23 -39.20 -4.94
CA ARG A 169 15.48 -40.55 -5.51
C ARG A 169 15.25 -40.61 -7.02
N ALA A 170 14.22 -39.95 -7.52
CA ALA A 170 13.88 -39.99 -8.96
C ALA A 170 14.86 -39.18 -9.82
N ARG A 171 15.42 -38.09 -9.31
CA ARG A 171 16.27 -37.16 -10.08
C ARG A 171 17.76 -37.26 -9.78
N PHE A 172 18.09 -37.68 -8.58
CA PHE A 172 19.49 -37.74 -8.08
C PHE A 172 19.75 -39.07 -7.34
N PRO A 173 19.56 -40.21 -8.01
CA PRO A 173 19.74 -41.53 -7.36
C PRO A 173 21.13 -41.76 -6.81
N GLU A 174 22.14 -41.12 -7.38
CA GLU A 174 23.54 -41.22 -6.98
C GLU A 174 23.87 -40.53 -5.65
N TYR A 175 23.05 -39.56 -5.18
CA TYR A 175 23.23 -38.80 -3.95
C TYR A 175 22.31 -39.29 -2.82
N VAL A 176 21.35 -40.14 -3.10
CA VAL A 176 20.48 -40.72 -2.06
C VAL A 176 21.04 -42.06 -1.64
N ALA A 177 21.73 -42.12 -0.47
CA ALA A 177 22.22 -43.36 0.09
C ALA A 177 21.05 -44.37 0.19
N PRO A 178 21.28 -45.67 -0.16
CA PRO A 178 20.25 -46.68 0.07
C PRO A 178 19.91 -46.72 1.57
N PRO A 179 18.63 -47.02 1.92
CA PRO A 179 18.24 -47.10 3.32
C PRO A 179 19.15 -48.12 4.01
N ALA A 180 19.79 -47.67 5.12
CA ALA A 180 20.62 -48.54 5.94
C ALA A 180 19.73 -49.68 6.49
N GLY A 181 19.89 -50.88 5.93
CA GLY A 181 19.19 -52.07 6.39
C GLY A 181 18.24 -52.71 5.39
N SER A 182 18.82 -53.34 4.35
CA SER A 182 18.20 -54.54 3.75
C SER A 182 19.23 -55.62 3.81
N PRO A 183 18.95 -56.75 4.49
CA PRO A 183 19.83 -57.92 4.53
C PRO A 183 19.95 -58.56 3.15
#